data_a1bd574014f0c9d6f0f2b2c1b1351409
#
_entry.id   a1bd574014f0c9d6f0f2b2c1b1351409
#
_cell.length_a   1.000
_cell.length_b   1.000
_cell.length_c   1.000
_cell.angle_alpha   90.00
_cell.angle_beta   90.00
_cell.angle_gamma   90.00
#
_symmetry.space_group_name_H-M   'P 1'
#
loop_
_entity.id
_entity.type
_entity.pdbx_description
1 polymer ?
#
loop_
_entity_poly.entity_id
_entity_poly.type
_entity_poly.pdbx_seq_one_letter_code
_entity_poly.pdbx_strand_id
1 'polypeptide(L)'
;MSAKIGVLVHFKPDTDVLKKFNDIKELGLQTCQICINGNISIYTEEFAQKIVEASKETGIEISTLWSGWRGPQTWNFYEGQYDLGLVPDEYRADRLEDLLMAAEFARKLGVKQLATHVGFLPENPADERYQKTVYTLRFLCQRLKNYGMKFMFETGQETPVVIMRAIEDIGTGNLGVNFDTGNLILYGKANPVDALDMIGQYVLDTHLKDGVYPTDGKHLGKEVRFGDGKANFKEFLPKLKSLGYEGSLTIEREISGEKQIADIIYARDKIREYWK
;
A
#
# COMPACT_ATOMS: atom_id res chain seq x y z
N MET A 1 -17.05 2.89 15.58
CA MET A 1 -15.83 2.35 16.23
C MET A 1 -14.68 3.28 15.93
N SER A 2 -13.71 3.45 16.82
CA SER A 2 -12.51 4.22 16.51
C SER A 2 -11.65 3.39 15.53
N ALA A 3 -11.21 3.98 14.42
CA ALA A 3 -10.29 3.30 13.52
C ALA A 3 -9.00 2.92 14.25
N LYS A 4 -8.42 1.79 13.90
CA LYS A 4 -7.14 1.34 14.45
C LYS A 4 -6.00 2.08 13.74
N ILE A 5 -5.02 2.53 14.50
CA ILE A 5 -3.84 3.19 13.94
C ILE A 5 -2.72 2.15 13.84
N GLY A 6 -2.08 2.11 12.71
CA GLY A 6 -1.01 1.17 12.38
C GLY A 6 0.21 1.82 11.77
N VAL A 7 1.15 0.98 11.38
CA VAL A 7 2.37 1.39 10.69
C VAL A 7 2.77 0.36 9.62
N LEU A 8 3.35 0.83 8.52
CA LEU A 8 4.01 -0.03 7.54
C LEU A 8 5.37 -0.48 8.07
N VAL A 9 5.62 -1.78 8.05
CA VAL A 9 6.88 -2.37 8.52
C VAL A 9 7.48 -3.31 7.48
N HIS A 10 8.77 -3.13 7.22
CA HIS A 10 9.50 -3.97 6.27
C HIS A 10 10.04 -5.22 6.94
N PHE A 11 9.84 -6.37 6.27
CA PHE A 11 10.37 -7.66 6.67
C PHE A 11 11.40 -8.17 5.68
N LYS A 12 12.50 -8.70 6.22
CA LYS A 12 13.61 -9.32 5.49
C LYS A 12 13.90 -10.69 6.13
N PRO A 13 14.69 -11.57 5.49
CA PRO A 13 15.00 -12.89 6.03
C PRO A 13 15.60 -12.88 7.44
N ASP A 14 16.35 -11.84 7.77
CA ASP A 14 17.04 -11.63 9.04
C ASP A 14 16.25 -10.79 10.06
N THR A 15 14.97 -10.49 9.77
CA THR A 15 14.13 -9.69 10.67
C THR A 15 13.83 -10.46 11.95
N ASP A 16 14.16 -9.85 13.10
CA ASP A 16 13.65 -10.27 14.40
C ASP A 16 12.16 -9.91 14.48
N VAL A 17 11.32 -10.92 14.19
CA VAL A 17 9.87 -10.75 14.05
C VAL A 17 9.24 -10.29 15.36
N LEU A 18 9.54 -10.96 16.48
CA LEU A 18 8.92 -10.63 17.77
C LEU A 18 9.33 -9.23 18.24
N LYS A 19 10.60 -8.90 18.09
CA LYS A 19 11.08 -7.54 18.40
C LYS A 19 10.32 -6.49 17.59
N LYS A 20 10.13 -6.72 16.27
CA LYS A 20 9.41 -5.80 15.39
C LYS A 20 7.97 -5.55 15.87
N PHE A 21 7.26 -6.59 16.27
CA PHE A 21 5.90 -6.47 16.80
C PHE A 21 5.86 -5.79 18.19
N ASN A 22 6.85 -6.04 19.05
CA ASN A 22 6.99 -5.32 20.31
C ASN A 22 7.26 -3.84 20.09
N ASP A 23 8.15 -3.47 19.15
CA ASP A 23 8.41 -2.07 18.79
C ASP A 23 7.09 -1.34 18.36
N ILE A 24 6.24 -2.01 17.57
CA ILE A 24 4.92 -1.47 17.17
C ILE A 24 4.01 -1.24 18.40
N LYS A 25 3.98 -2.20 19.32
CA LYS A 25 3.19 -2.13 20.55
C LYS A 25 3.67 -0.98 21.45
N GLU A 26 4.98 -0.82 21.60
CA GLU A 26 5.59 0.26 22.39
C GLU A 26 5.27 1.64 21.82
N LEU A 27 5.10 1.76 20.50
CA LEU A 27 4.61 2.97 19.84
C LEU A 27 3.12 3.24 20.11
N GLY A 28 2.40 2.36 20.81
CA GLY A 28 0.97 2.49 21.12
C GLY A 28 0.08 2.36 19.89
N LEU A 29 0.52 1.57 18.90
CA LEU A 29 -0.19 1.23 17.68
C LEU A 29 -0.92 -0.12 17.85
N GLN A 30 -1.89 -0.40 16.98
CA GLN A 30 -2.79 -1.55 17.09
C GLN A 30 -2.72 -2.49 15.90
N THR A 31 -2.25 -1.98 14.75
CA THR A 31 -2.16 -2.75 13.51
C THR A 31 -0.82 -2.52 12.82
N CYS A 32 -0.51 -3.38 11.86
CA CYS A 32 0.56 -3.11 10.91
C CYS A 32 0.20 -3.63 9.51
N GLN A 33 0.77 -2.99 8.51
CA GLN A 33 0.96 -3.60 7.20
C GLN A 33 2.37 -4.19 7.13
N ILE A 34 2.47 -5.41 6.65
CA ILE A 34 3.77 -6.07 6.43
C ILE A 34 4.19 -5.83 4.98
N CYS A 35 5.35 -5.21 4.79
CA CYS A 35 5.96 -5.02 3.48
C CYS A 35 7.07 -6.05 3.26
N ILE A 36 6.96 -6.81 2.17
CA ILE A 36 7.98 -7.72 1.67
C ILE A 36 8.32 -7.31 0.24
N ASN A 37 9.42 -6.57 0.10
CA ASN A 37 9.80 -5.98 -1.16
C ASN A 37 10.67 -6.94 -2.00
N GLY A 38 10.04 -7.78 -2.82
CA GLY A 38 10.69 -8.60 -3.84
C GLY A 38 11.50 -9.80 -3.33
N ASN A 39 11.60 -10.01 -2.04
CA ASN A 39 12.31 -11.17 -1.49
C ASN A 39 11.38 -12.36 -1.26
N ILE A 40 11.09 -13.10 -2.33
CA ILE A 40 10.18 -14.25 -2.30
C ILE A 40 10.68 -15.43 -1.44
N SER A 41 11.99 -15.49 -1.11
CA SER A 41 12.54 -16.56 -0.29
C SER A 41 12.00 -16.56 1.14
N ILE A 42 11.43 -15.43 1.60
CA ILE A 42 10.82 -15.27 2.91
C ILE A 42 9.42 -15.92 3.02
N TYR A 43 8.79 -16.27 1.90
CA TYR A 43 7.44 -16.87 1.85
C TYR A 43 7.41 -18.34 2.27
N THR A 44 7.98 -18.64 3.46
CA THR A 44 8.05 -19.98 4.05
C THR A 44 6.98 -20.19 5.13
N GLU A 45 6.65 -21.44 5.41
CA GLU A 45 5.75 -21.81 6.52
C GLU A 45 6.31 -21.36 7.87
N GLU A 46 7.61 -21.62 8.09
CA GLU A 46 8.30 -21.26 9.33
C GLU A 46 8.23 -19.76 9.60
N PHE A 47 8.47 -18.93 8.56
CA PHE A 47 8.44 -17.48 8.72
C PHE A 47 7.02 -16.96 8.95
N ALA A 48 6.03 -17.56 8.27
CA ALA A 48 4.62 -17.25 8.50
C ALA A 48 4.21 -17.55 9.95
N GLN A 49 4.62 -18.71 10.47
CA GLN A 49 4.33 -19.10 11.85
C GLN A 49 4.92 -18.11 12.86
N LYS A 50 6.19 -17.71 12.70
CA LYS A 50 6.82 -16.69 13.55
C LYS A 50 6.02 -15.36 13.57
N ILE A 51 5.52 -14.92 12.42
CA ILE A 51 4.71 -13.70 12.31
C ILE A 51 3.37 -13.88 13.04
N VAL A 52 2.69 -15.00 12.82
CA VAL A 52 1.39 -15.26 13.46
C VAL A 52 1.53 -15.36 14.98
N GLU A 53 2.58 -16.00 15.48
CA GLU A 53 2.87 -16.10 16.90
C GLU A 53 3.15 -14.73 17.52
N ALA A 54 4.01 -13.91 16.89
CA ALA A 54 4.31 -12.55 17.35
C ALA A 54 3.07 -11.65 17.34
N SER A 55 2.24 -11.74 16.30
CA SER A 55 0.97 -11.02 16.23
C SER A 55 0.05 -11.38 17.40
N LYS A 56 -0.10 -12.68 17.70
CA LYS A 56 -0.92 -13.16 18.84
C LYS A 56 -0.36 -12.74 20.19
N GLU A 57 0.95 -12.85 20.39
CA GLU A 57 1.61 -12.50 21.66
C GLU A 57 1.51 -11.00 21.98
N THR A 58 1.68 -10.17 20.97
CA THR A 58 1.64 -8.69 21.14
C THR A 58 0.25 -8.10 21.05
N GLY A 59 -0.70 -8.79 20.41
CA GLY A 59 -2.04 -8.29 20.10
C GLY A 59 -2.08 -7.31 18.94
N ILE A 60 -1.00 -7.20 18.14
CA ILE A 60 -0.94 -6.35 16.96
C ILE A 60 -1.55 -7.09 15.78
N GLU A 61 -2.60 -6.53 15.18
CA GLU A 61 -3.25 -7.12 14.01
C GLU A 61 -2.51 -6.79 12.71
N ILE A 62 -2.48 -7.74 11.78
CA ILE A 62 -1.92 -7.52 10.45
C ILE A 62 -3.08 -7.19 9.51
N SER A 63 -3.15 -5.94 9.05
CA SER A 63 -4.24 -5.49 8.16
C SER A 63 -4.01 -5.91 6.71
N THR A 64 -2.78 -5.81 6.23
CA THR A 64 -2.44 -5.99 4.81
C THR A 64 -1.05 -6.61 4.67
N LEU A 65 -0.88 -7.49 3.68
CA LEU A 65 0.43 -7.82 3.13
C LEU A 65 0.67 -6.92 1.91
N TRP A 66 1.69 -6.07 2.00
CA TRP A 66 2.21 -5.33 0.86
C TRP A 66 3.33 -6.15 0.22
N SER A 67 3.17 -6.49 -1.05
CA SER A 67 4.15 -7.28 -1.79
C SER A 67 4.80 -6.47 -2.90
N GLY A 68 6.12 -6.39 -2.86
CA GLY A 68 6.89 -6.07 -4.04
C GLY A 68 7.05 -7.29 -4.96
N TRP A 69 7.98 -7.23 -5.87
CA TRP A 69 8.24 -8.25 -6.90
C TRP A 69 9.73 -8.33 -7.22
N ARG A 70 10.12 -9.40 -7.91
CA ARG A 70 11.49 -9.60 -8.43
C ARG A 70 11.84 -8.60 -9.55
N GLY A 71 13.13 -8.41 -9.77
CA GLY A 71 13.67 -7.59 -10.85
C GLY A 71 13.85 -6.11 -10.48
N PRO A 72 14.08 -5.25 -11.47
CA PRO A 72 14.38 -3.85 -11.25
C PRO A 72 13.17 -3.09 -10.67
N GLN A 73 13.46 -2.06 -9.88
CA GLN A 73 12.48 -1.20 -9.23
C GLN A 73 13.05 0.22 -9.15
N THR A 74 12.85 1.01 -10.19
CA THR A 74 13.36 2.38 -10.27
C THR A 74 12.23 3.38 -10.01
N TRP A 75 12.22 3.95 -8.83
CA TRP A 75 11.18 4.87 -8.37
C TRP A 75 11.43 6.28 -8.90
N ASN A 76 11.15 6.51 -10.19
CA ASN A 76 11.23 7.81 -10.84
C ASN A 76 10.27 7.92 -12.04
N PHE A 77 10.29 9.08 -12.74
CA PHE A 77 9.40 9.33 -13.89
C PHE A 77 9.83 8.65 -15.19
N TYR A 78 11.11 8.35 -15.35
CA TYR A 78 11.67 7.85 -16.61
C TYR A 78 11.73 6.34 -16.65
N GLU A 79 12.64 5.77 -15.90
CA GLU A 79 12.92 4.34 -15.88
C GLU A 79 11.76 3.57 -15.25
N GLY A 80 11.09 4.15 -14.24
CA GLY A 80 9.95 3.53 -13.57
C GLY A 80 8.81 3.12 -14.51
N GLN A 81 8.64 3.80 -15.63
CA GLN A 81 7.65 3.40 -16.64
C GLN A 81 8.00 2.08 -17.34
N TYR A 82 9.26 1.68 -17.31
CA TYR A 82 9.75 0.48 -17.96
C TYR A 82 10.00 -0.67 -16.99
N ASP A 83 10.04 -0.39 -15.68
CA ASP A 83 10.44 -1.40 -14.70
C ASP A 83 9.57 -1.52 -13.45
N LEU A 84 8.56 -0.66 -13.24
CA LEU A 84 7.67 -0.77 -12.08
C LEU A 84 6.38 -1.55 -12.37
N GLY A 85 6.00 -2.41 -11.43
CA GLY A 85 4.70 -3.08 -11.40
C GLY A 85 4.48 -4.13 -12.48
N LEU A 86 3.22 -4.30 -12.87
CA LEU A 86 2.76 -5.30 -13.84
C LEU A 86 2.60 -4.73 -15.27
N VAL A 87 2.81 -3.42 -15.44
CA VAL A 87 2.64 -2.77 -16.75
C VAL A 87 3.71 -3.19 -17.75
N PRO A 88 5.02 -3.27 -17.40
CA PRO A 88 6.05 -3.71 -18.31
C PRO A 88 5.86 -5.18 -18.73
N ASP A 89 5.82 -5.43 -20.05
CA ASP A 89 5.59 -6.76 -20.61
C ASP A 89 6.68 -7.77 -20.21
N GLU A 90 7.93 -7.30 -20.11
CA GLU A 90 9.10 -8.13 -19.82
C GLU A 90 9.05 -8.81 -18.44
N TYR A 91 8.44 -8.15 -17.45
CA TYR A 91 8.42 -8.63 -16.06
C TYR A 91 7.05 -9.14 -15.59
N ARG A 92 6.00 -8.93 -16.39
CA ARG A 92 4.61 -9.17 -15.97
C ARG A 92 4.35 -10.60 -15.51
N ALA A 93 4.86 -11.59 -16.25
CA ALA A 93 4.62 -12.99 -15.92
C ALA A 93 5.29 -13.39 -14.60
N ASP A 94 6.56 -13.04 -14.42
CA ASP A 94 7.31 -13.36 -13.21
C ASP A 94 6.71 -12.65 -11.98
N ARG A 95 6.29 -11.40 -12.15
CA ARG A 95 5.68 -10.61 -11.07
C ARG A 95 4.27 -11.07 -10.73
N LEU A 96 3.53 -11.59 -11.70
CA LEU A 96 2.27 -12.26 -11.41
C LEU A 96 2.51 -13.51 -10.55
N GLU A 97 3.54 -14.30 -10.84
CA GLU A 97 3.93 -15.44 -10.02
C GLU A 97 4.28 -15.00 -8.59
N ASP A 98 5.09 -13.94 -8.45
CA ASP A 98 5.45 -13.38 -7.13
C ASP A 98 4.21 -12.97 -6.32
N LEU A 99 3.24 -12.30 -6.94
CA LEU A 99 2.00 -11.91 -6.28
C LEU A 99 1.11 -13.11 -5.92
N LEU A 100 1.12 -14.17 -6.71
CA LEU A 100 0.43 -15.43 -6.37
C LEU A 100 1.10 -16.11 -5.17
N MET A 101 2.43 -16.11 -5.09
CA MET A 101 3.17 -16.62 -3.93
C MET A 101 2.89 -15.75 -2.68
N ALA A 102 2.86 -14.42 -2.84
CA ALA A 102 2.49 -13.51 -1.76
C ALA A 102 1.05 -13.75 -1.26
N ALA A 103 0.10 -14.04 -2.16
CA ALA A 103 -1.27 -14.37 -1.78
C ALA A 103 -1.34 -15.65 -0.94
N GLU A 104 -0.60 -16.69 -1.31
CA GLU A 104 -0.50 -17.91 -0.50
C GLU A 104 0.15 -17.65 0.87
N PHE A 105 1.16 -16.80 0.92
CA PHE A 105 1.78 -16.40 2.16
C PHE A 105 0.82 -15.59 3.04
N ALA A 106 0.11 -14.59 2.48
CA ALA A 106 -0.90 -13.83 3.20
C ALA A 106 -2.00 -14.74 3.78
N ARG A 107 -2.41 -15.78 3.04
CA ARG A 107 -3.36 -16.79 3.52
C ARG A 107 -2.85 -17.53 4.76
N LYS A 108 -1.55 -17.88 4.79
CA LYS A 108 -0.92 -18.50 5.97
C LYS A 108 -0.87 -17.55 7.18
N LEU A 109 -0.72 -16.26 6.95
CA LEU A 109 -0.82 -15.23 7.99
C LEU A 109 -2.25 -14.98 8.47
N GLY A 110 -3.27 -15.50 7.78
CA GLY A 110 -4.67 -15.15 8.02
C GLY A 110 -5.07 -13.76 7.51
N VAL A 111 -4.21 -13.12 6.69
CA VAL A 111 -4.43 -11.79 6.10
C VAL A 111 -5.24 -11.92 4.83
N LYS A 112 -6.25 -11.06 4.68
CA LYS A 112 -7.19 -11.10 3.54
C LYS A 112 -6.98 -9.97 2.53
N GLN A 113 -5.96 -9.16 2.70
CA GLN A 113 -5.67 -8.02 1.84
C GLN A 113 -4.24 -8.12 1.32
N LEU A 114 -4.10 -8.03 0.00
CA LEU A 114 -2.82 -7.99 -0.71
C LEU A 114 -2.72 -6.67 -1.46
N ALA A 115 -1.70 -5.88 -1.20
CA ALA A 115 -1.44 -4.62 -1.88
C ALA A 115 -0.13 -4.64 -2.65
N THR A 116 -0.07 -3.88 -3.73
CA THR A 116 1.16 -3.59 -4.49
C THR A 116 0.99 -2.36 -5.36
N HIS A 117 2.10 -1.77 -5.80
CA HIS A 117 2.09 -0.85 -6.93
C HIS A 117 1.93 -1.63 -8.24
N VAL A 118 0.97 -1.23 -9.07
CA VAL A 118 0.75 -1.87 -10.38
C VAL A 118 1.67 -1.30 -11.45
N GLY A 119 2.18 -0.09 -11.23
CA GLY A 119 3.07 0.64 -12.13
C GLY A 119 2.32 1.71 -12.93
N PHE A 120 2.97 2.28 -13.91
CA PHE A 120 2.41 3.38 -14.70
C PHE A 120 1.35 2.88 -15.70
N LEU A 121 0.12 2.63 -15.23
CA LEU A 121 -1.00 2.27 -16.10
C LEU A 121 -1.24 3.39 -17.13
N PRO A 122 -1.32 3.07 -18.44
CA PRO A 122 -1.62 4.04 -19.47
C PRO A 122 -2.97 4.76 -19.22
N GLU A 123 -2.98 6.06 -19.47
CA GLU A 123 -4.21 6.88 -19.41
C GLU A 123 -5.24 6.47 -20.50
N ASN A 124 -4.73 6.05 -21.67
CA ASN A 124 -5.58 5.58 -22.75
C ASN A 124 -5.96 4.11 -22.54
N PRO A 125 -7.23 3.76 -22.33
CA PRO A 125 -7.65 2.37 -22.14
C PRO A 125 -7.51 1.51 -23.42
N ALA A 126 -7.32 2.11 -24.59
CA ALA A 126 -7.02 1.38 -25.84
C ALA A 126 -5.53 1.03 -25.96
N ASP A 127 -4.65 1.51 -25.08
CA ASP A 127 -3.25 1.09 -25.06
C ASP A 127 -3.15 -0.40 -24.72
N GLU A 128 -2.37 -1.13 -25.50
CA GLU A 128 -2.22 -2.57 -25.36
C GLU A 128 -1.67 -2.96 -23.97
N ARG A 129 -0.78 -2.15 -23.40
CA ARG A 129 -0.22 -2.39 -22.04
C ARG A 129 -1.29 -2.27 -20.96
N TYR A 130 -2.22 -1.30 -21.09
CA TYR A 130 -3.37 -1.18 -20.19
C TYR A 130 -4.22 -2.44 -20.24
N GLN A 131 -4.61 -2.88 -21.44
CA GLN A 131 -5.46 -4.05 -21.64
C GLN A 131 -4.80 -5.33 -21.10
N LYS A 132 -3.53 -5.56 -21.43
CA LYS A 132 -2.77 -6.71 -20.91
C LYS A 132 -2.69 -6.70 -19.38
N THR A 133 -2.49 -5.54 -18.78
CA THR A 133 -2.43 -5.41 -17.32
C THR A 133 -3.80 -5.69 -16.69
N VAL A 134 -4.89 -5.18 -17.26
CA VAL A 134 -6.26 -5.49 -16.82
C VAL A 134 -6.54 -7.00 -16.88
N TYR A 135 -6.15 -7.69 -17.96
CA TYR A 135 -6.31 -9.15 -18.04
C TYR A 135 -5.50 -9.90 -16.97
N THR A 136 -4.26 -9.46 -16.73
CA THR A 136 -3.39 -10.06 -15.72
C THR A 136 -3.97 -9.88 -14.32
N LEU A 137 -4.41 -8.66 -13.99
CA LEU A 137 -5.04 -8.37 -12.71
C LEU A 137 -6.38 -9.08 -12.52
N ARG A 138 -7.18 -9.23 -13.58
CA ARG A 138 -8.42 -10.03 -13.52
C ARG A 138 -8.12 -11.47 -13.15
N PHE A 139 -7.11 -12.08 -13.75
CA PHE A 139 -6.67 -13.43 -13.41
C PHE A 139 -6.23 -13.52 -11.95
N LEU A 140 -5.36 -12.60 -11.49
CA LEU A 140 -4.90 -12.55 -10.10
C LEU A 140 -6.08 -12.40 -9.13
N CYS A 141 -6.98 -11.45 -9.38
CA CYS A 141 -8.12 -11.18 -8.52
C CYS A 141 -9.09 -12.36 -8.45
N GLN A 142 -9.32 -13.07 -9.55
CA GLN A 142 -10.11 -14.29 -9.53
C GLN A 142 -9.48 -15.38 -8.65
N ARG A 143 -8.14 -15.52 -8.68
CA ARG A 143 -7.43 -16.46 -7.78
C ARG A 143 -7.55 -16.04 -6.32
N LEU A 144 -7.36 -14.76 -6.01
CA LEU A 144 -7.53 -14.22 -4.65
C LEU A 144 -8.96 -14.41 -4.12
N LYS A 145 -9.96 -14.24 -5.00
CA LYS A 145 -11.37 -14.40 -4.64
C LYS A 145 -11.68 -15.82 -4.14
N ASN A 146 -11.01 -16.83 -4.67
CA ASN A 146 -11.15 -18.22 -4.20
C ASN A 146 -10.65 -18.40 -2.75
N TYR A 147 -9.80 -17.51 -2.28
CA TYR A 147 -9.29 -17.48 -0.90
C TYR A 147 -10.04 -16.49 0.00
N GLY A 148 -11.09 -15.85 -0.52
CA GLY A 148 -11.81 -14.78 0.19
C GLY A 148 -10.95 -13.54 0.41
N MET A 149 -9.96 -13.31 -0.47
CA MET A 149 -9.01 -12.21 -0.39
C MET A 149 -9.37 -11.07 -1.35
N LYS A 150 -8.93 -9.87 -1.01
CA LYS A 150 -9.01 -8.66 -1.83
C LYS A 150 -7.63 -8.27 -2.33
N PHE A 151 -7.57 -7.72 -3.54
CA PHE A 151 -6.40 -7.05 -4.10
C PHE A 151 -6.57 -5.55 -3.97
N MET A 152 -5.48 -4.84 -3.68
CA MET A 152 -5.48 -3.38 -3.59
C MET A 152 -4.41 -2.78 -4.48
N PHE A 153 -4.81 -1.79 -5.28
CA PHE A 153 -3.87 -0.85 -5.88
C PHE A 153 -3.30 0.05 -4.79
N GLU A 154 -1.99 0.15 -4.69
CA GLU A 154 -1.42 1.27 -3.97
C GLU A 154 -1.36 2.49 -4.88
N THR A 155 -1.90 3.62 -4.41
CA THR A 155 -1.87 4.86 -5.18
C THR A 155 -0.46 5.40 -5.33
N GLY A 156 -0.15 6.00 -6.48
CA GLY A 156 1.16 6.59 -6.75
C GLY A 156 1.35 6.97 -8.21
N GLN A 157 1.61 6.02 -9.08
CA GLN A 157 1.96 6.24 -10.48
C GLN A 157 0.73 6.60 -11.34
N GLU A 158 -0.46 6.18 -10.93
CA GLU A 158 -1.71 6.36 -11.65
C GLU A 158 -2.52 7.55 -11.12
N THR A 159 -3.32 8.14 -12.00
CA THR A 159 -4.35 9.07 -11.55
C THR A 159 -5.53 8.32 -10.92
N PRO A 160 -6.31 8.94 -10.03
CA PRO A 160 -7.52 8.33 -9.47
C PRO A 160 -8.52 7.87 -10.53
N VAL A 161 -8.61 8.59 -11.67
CA VAL A 161 -9.46 8.21 -12.81
C VAL A 161 -9.03 6.88 -13.42
N VAL A 162 -7.73 6.69 -13.59
CA VAL A 162 -7.18 5.44 -14.16
C VAL A 162 -7.40 4.27 -13.21
N ILE A 163 -7.19 4.46 -11.91
CA ILE A 163 -7.44 3.43 -10.90
C ILE A 163 -8.92 3.02 -10.89
N MET A 164 -9.84 4.00 -10.85
CA MET A 164 -11.28 3.74 -10.87
C MET A 164 -11.67 2.94 -12.10
N ARG A 165 -11.25 3.38 -13.29
CA ARG A 165 -11.50 2.67 -14.56
C ARG A 165 -10.93 1.26 -14.53
N ALA A 166 -9.70 1.07 -14.06
CA ALA A 166 -9.08 -0.25 -13.98
C ALA A 166 -9.87 -1.20 -13.04
N ILE A 167 -10.37 -0.71 -11.91
CA ILE A 167 -11.22 -1.50 -11.00
C ILE A 167 -12.49 -1.94 -11.71
N GLU A 168 -13.15 -1.04 -12.44
CA GLU A 168 -14.38 -1.33 -13.20
C GLU A 168 -14.10 -2.31 -14.35
N ASP A 169 -13.05 -2.08 -15.14
CA ASP A 169 -12.68 -2.94 -16.26
C ASP A 169 -12.25 -4.34 -15.82
N ILE A 170 -11.56 -4.47 -14.70
CA ILE A 170 -11.20 -5.79 -14.11
C ILE A 170 -12.47 -6.53 -13.66
N GLY A 171 -13.39 -5.86 -12.98
CA GLY A 171 -14.76 -6.29 -12.74
C GLY A 171 -14.94 -7.55 -11.88
N THR A 172 -13.98 -7.95 -11.05
CA THR A 172 -14.07 -9.17 -10.23
C THR A 172 -14.78 -8.95 -8.88
N GLY A 173 -14.95 -7.70 -8.46
CA GLY A 173 -15.65 -7.30 -7.23
C GLY A 173 -14.86 -7.50 -5.93
N ASN A 174 -13.58 -7.86 -6.01
CA ASN A 174 -12.69 -7.99 -4.85
C ASN A 174 -11.43 -7.11 -4.97
N LEU A 175 -11.57 -5.99 -5.67
CA LEU A 175 -10.54 -4.96 -5.76
C LEU A 175 -10.84 -3.79 -4.83
N GLY A 176 -9.76 -3.13 -4.41
CA GLY A 176 -9.83 -1.90 -3.66
C GLY A 176 -8.55 -1.10 -3.82
N VAL A 177 -8.38 -0.16 -2.92
CA VAL A 177 -7.26 0.77 -2.92
C VAL A 177 -6.60 0.77 -1.54
N ASN A 178 -5.29 0.62 -1.52
CA ASN A 178 -4.43 1.05 -0.42
C ASN A 178 -4.06 2.51 -0.71
N PHE A 179 -4.71 3.44 -0.01
CA PHE A 179 -4.65 4.85 -0.34
C PHE A 179 -3.41 5.50 0.29
N ASP A 180 -2.36 5.66 -0.51
CA ASP A 180 -1.18 6.43 -0.12
C ASP A 180 -1.36 7.90 -0.51
N THR A 181 -1.48 8.75 0.51
CA THR A 181 -1.66 10.19 0.33
C THR A 181 -0.39 10.88 -0.16
N GLY A 182 0.77 10.41 0.28
CA GLY A 182 2.07 10.95 -0.10
C GLY A 182 2.42 10.64 -1.55
N ASN A 183 2.25 9.40 -1.98
CA ASN A 183 2.61 9.00 -3.35
C ASN A 183 1.82 9.76 -4.42
N LEU A 184 0.54 10.03 -4.22
CA LEU A 184 -0.23 10.89 -5.14
C LEU A 184 0.41 12.27 -5.33
N ILE A 185 0.96 12.83 -4.26
CA ILE A 185 1.66 14.12 -4.27
C ILE A 185 3.04 13.98 -4.89
N LEU A 186 3.82 12.97 -4.46
CA LEU A 186 5.19 12.76 -4.93
C LEU A 186 5.26 12.51 -6.44
N TYR A 187 4.27 11.81 -6.99
CA TYR A 187 4.12 11.58 -8.44
C TYR A 187 3.34 12.71 -9.15
N GLY A 188 2.85 13.72 -8.43
CA GLY A 188 2.10 14.82 -9.01
C GLY A 188 0.78 14.40 -9.67
N LYS A 189 0.14 13.32 -9.18
CA LYS A 189 -1.02 12.71 -9.84
C LYS A 189 -2.35 13.25 -9.37
N ALA A 190 -2.48 13.61 -8.10
CA ALA A 190 -3.71 14.19 -7.56
C ALA A 190 -3.49 14.88 -6.21
N ASN A 191 -4.46 15.73 -5.84
CA ASN A 191 -4.70 16.13 -4.46
C ASN A 191 -5.40 14.96 -3.75
N PRO A 192 -4.90 14.48 -2.59
CA PRO A 192 -5.50 13.34 -1.89
C PRO A 192 -6.94 13.57 -1.44
N VAL A 193 -7.30 14.79 -1.05
CA VAL A 193 -8.67 15.11 -0.60
C VAL A 193 -9.65 15.02 -1.78
N ASP A 194 -9.28 15.55 -2.94
CA ASP A 194 -10.10 15.50 -4.15
C ASP A 194 -10.20 14.06 -4.69
N ALA A 195 -9.11 13.29 -4.59
CA ALA A 195 -9.07 11.91 -5.04
C ALA A 195 -10.10 11.01 -4.33
N LEU A 196 -10.46 11.34 -3.07
CA LEU A 196 -11.50 10.61 -2.34
C LEU A 196 -12.88 10.69 -2.99
N ASP A 197 -13.19 11.75 -3.74
CA ASP A 197 -14.47 11.85 -4.46
C ASP A 197 -14.60 10.80 -5.57
N MET A 198 -13.49 10.32 -6.09
CA MET A 198 -13.47 9.32 -7.15
C MET A 198 -13.30 7.90 -6.63
N ILE A 199 -12.28 7.68 -5.78
CA ILE A 199 -11.86 6.33 -5.37
C ILE A 199 -12.13 6.04 -3.89
N GLY A 200 -12.70 6.97 -3.14
CA GLY A 200 -12.91 6.82 -1.70
C GLY A 200 -13.74 5.59 -1.31
N GLN A 201 -14.75 5.23 -2.12
CA GLN A 201 -15.56 4.03 -1.92
C GLN A 201 -14.79 2.70 -2.05
N TYR A 202 -13.62 2.73 -2.69
CA TYR A 202 -12.75 1.57 -2.89
C TYR A 202 -11.63 1.47 -1.86
N VAL A 203 -11.47 2.46 -0.97
CA VAL A 203 -10.39 2.47 0.02
C VAL A 203 -10.60 1.37 1.05
N LEU A 204 -9.65 0.46 1.16
CA LEU A 204 -9.67 -0.67 2.10
C LEU A 204 -8.59 -0.56 3.17
N ASP A 205 -7.47 0.08 2.86
CA ASP A 205 -6.40 0.42 3.80
C ASP A 205 -5.71 1.71 3.33
N THR A 206 -4.83 2.28 4.13
CA THR A 206 -4.18 3.56 3.83
C THR A 206 -2.69 3.51 4.10
N HIS A 207 -1.92 4.36 3.36
CA HIS A 207 -0.62 4.84 3.78
C HIS A 207 -0.71 6.34 4.03
N LEU A 208 -0.70 6.71 5.31
CA LEU A 208 -0.73 8.11 5.72
C LEU A 208 0.69 8.67 5.69
N LYS A 209 1.15 8.95 4.49
CA LYS A 209 2.42 9.55 4.14
C LYS A 209 2.20 10.98 3.65
N ASP A 210 3.11 11.88 3.91
CA ASP A 210 3.01 13.28 3.46
C ASP A 210 4.17 13.65 2.55
N GLY A 211 3.96 14.63 1.71
CA GLY A 211 4.95 15.05 0.74
C GLY A 211 4.68 16.42 0.15
N VAL A 212 5.63 16.89 -0.64
CA VAL A 212 5.50 18.07 -1.48
C VAL A 212 5.60 17.67 -2.95
N TYR A 213 4.90 18.41 -3.82
CA TYR A 213 4.87 18.13 -5.25
C TYR A 213 6.26 18.27 -5.90
N PRO A 214 6.49 17.58 -7.04
CA PRO A 214 7.65 17.82 -7.88
C PRO A 214 7.76 19.29 -8.28
N THR A 215 8.98 19.79 -8.34
CA THR A 215 9.27 21.16 -8.80
C THR A 215 10.01 21.20 -10.13
N ASP A 216 10.28 20.03 -10.69
CA ASP A 216 10.87 19.86 -12.03
C ASP A 216 10.26 18.63 -12.72
N GLY A 217 10.57 18.44 -14.00
CA GLY A 217 10.03 17.33 -14.80
C GLY A 217 10.81 16.02 -14.72
N LYS A 218 11.79 15.90 -13.84
CA LYS A 218 12.69 14.73 -13.77
C LYS A 218 12.58 13.96 -12.47
N HIS A 219 12.45 14.67 -11.36
CA HIS A 219 12.49 14.08 -10.02
C HIS A 219 11.10 14.05 -9.41
N LEU A 220 10.82 13.00 -8.67
CA LEU A 220 9.64 12.93 -7.81
C LEU A 220 9.66 14.07 -6.78
N GLY A 221 8.50 14.36 -6.20
CA GLY A 221 8.39 15.20 -5.02
C GLY A 221 9.21 14.63 -3.85
N LYS A 222 9.14 15.29 -2.71
CA LYS A 222 9.88 14.88 -1.50
C LYS A 222 8.93 14.53 -0.39
N GLU A 223 9.16 13.38 0.24
CA GLU A 223 8.50 13.01 1.48
C GLU A 223 8.88 13.96 2.61
N VAL A 224 7.89 14.35 3.40
CA VAL A 224 8.06 15.16 4.61
C VAL A 224 7.33 14.52 5.78
N ARG A 225 7.51 15.06 6.98
CA ARG A 225 6.77 14.59 8.16
C ARG A 225 5.26 14.82 7.97
N PHE A 226 4.46 13.94 8.53
CA PHE A 226 3.00 14.03 8.57
C PHE A 226 2.51 15.44 8.98
N GLY A 227 1.74 16.07 8.13
CA GLY A 227 1.18 17.41 8.31
C GLY A 227 2.08 18.58 7.88
N ASP A 228 3.32 18.31 7.47
CA ASP A 228 4.24 19.34 6.95
C ASP A 228 4.17 19.49 5.42
N GLY A 229 3.40 18.63 4.75
CA GLY A 229 3.27 18.56 3.29
C GLY A 229 1.94 19.06 2.74
N LYS A 230 1.47 18.37 1.69
CA LYS A 230 0.30 18.74 0.89
C LYS A 230 -0.89 17.77 1.02
N ALA A 231 -0.78 16.73 1.86
CA ALA A 231 -1.85 15.74 2.03
C ALA A 231 -3.10 16.31 2.71
N ASN A 232 -2.98 17.43 3.45
CA ASN A 232 -4.08 18.11 4.15
C ASN A 232 -4.90 17.15 5.03
N PHE A 233 -4.24 16.46 5.95
CA PHE A 233 -4.89 15.45 6.81
C PHE A 233 -6.04 15.97 7.67
N LYS A 234 -6.08 17.28 7.95
CA LYS A 234 -7.20 17.91 8.67
C LYS A 234 -8.51 17.83 7.89
N GLU A 235 -8.44 17.77 6.58
CA GLU A 235 -9.60 17.62 5.69
C GLU A 235 -9.73 16.18 5.20
N PHE A 236 -8.62 15.53 4.86
CA PHE A 236 -8.58 14.16 4.35
C PHE A 236 -9.22 13.15 5.32
N LEU A 237 -8.77 13.14 6.60
CA LEU A 237 -9.22 12.14 7.56
C LEU A 237 -10.72 12.25 7.89
N PRO A 238 -11.30 13.44 8.16
CA PRO A 238 -12.74 13.58 8.33
C PRO A 238 -13.54 13.18 7.08
N LYS A 239 -13.05 13.53 5.88
CA LYS A 239 -13.69 13.15 4.62
C LYS A 239 -13.67 11.63 4.43
N LEU A 240 -12.52 10.98 4.62
CA LEU A 240 -12.40 9.52 4.57
C LEU A 240 -13.38 8.84 5.56
N LYS A 241 -13.46 9.36 6.78
CA LYS A 241 -14.40 8.87 7.79
C LYS A 241 -15.86 9.03 7.37
N SER A 242 -16.22 10.15 6.74
CA SER A 242 -17.59 10.43 6.27
C SER A 242 -18.04 9.47 5.15
N LEU A 243 -17.09 8.87 4.43
CA LEU A 243 -17.33 7.83 3.42
C LEU A 243 -17.57 6.43 4.02
N GLY A 244 -17.57 6.30 5.35
CA GLY A 244 -17.77 5.02 6.05
C GLY A 244 -16.53 4.12 6.08
N TYR A 245 -15.34 4.69 5.99
CA TYR A 245 -14.10 3.91 6.06
C TYR A 245 -13.91 3.22 7.42
N GLU A 246 -13.65 1.92 7.38
CA GLU A 246 -13.47 1.06 8.57
C GLU A 246 -12.09 0.37 8.62
N GLY A 247 -11.22 0.64 7.66
CA GLY A 247 -9.87 0.07 7.58
C GLY A 247 -8.89 0.67 8.60
N SER A 248 -7.62 0.28 8.50
CA SER A 248 -6.56 0.79 9.34
C SER A 248 -6.05 2.16 8.87
N LEU A 249 -5.69 3.01 9.80
CA LEU A 249 -5.00 4.27 9.54
C LEU A 249 -3.49 4.01 9.68
N THR A 250 -2.90 3.50 8.60
CA THR A 250 -1.51 3.03 8.58
C THR A 250 -0.55 4.17 8.27
N ILE A 251 0.35 4.46 9.19
CA ILE A 251 1.40 5.47 9.02
C ILE A 251 2.51 4.87 8.17
N GLU A 252 2.95 5.61 7.17
CA GLU A 252 4.17 5.30 6.44
C GLU A 252 5.17 6.45 6.55
N ARG A 253 6.43 6.10 6.82
CA ARG A 253 7.53 7.05 6.92
C ARG A 253 8.82 6.40 6.41
N GLU A 254 9.29 6.80 5.23
CA GLU A 254 10.39 6.17 4.49
C GLU A 254 11.79 6.66 4.91
N ILE A 255 11.98 6.93 6.17
CA ILE A 255 13.28 7.20 6.77
C ILE A 255 13.56 6.15 7.84
N SER A 256 14.70 6.21 8.50
CA SER A 256 15.08 5.27 9.55
C SER A 256 15.64 5.96 10.79
N GLY A 257 15.74 5.21 11.88
CA GLY A 257 16.33 5.66 13.13
C GLY A 257 15.38 6.47 14.02
N GLU A 258 15.96 7.19 14.98
CA GLU A 258 15.20 7.92 16.02
C GLU A 258 14.23 8.94 15.45
N LYS A 259 14.58 9.57 14.33
CA LYS A 259 13.70 10.52 13.66
C LYS A 259 12.45 9.87 13.10
N GLN A 260 12.55 8.66 12.54
CA GLN A 260 11.38 7.90 12.09
C GLN A 260 10.44 7.62 13.25
N ILE A 261 10.96 7.17 14.38
CA ILE A 261 10.19 6.88 15.59
C ILE A 261 9.45 8.13 16.07
N ALA A 262 10.17 9.26 16.17
CA ALA A 262 9.58 10.54 16.59
C ALA A 262 8.47 11.00 15.64
N ASP A 263 8.69 10.88 14.31
CA ASP A 263 7.72 11.26 13.29
C ASP A 263 6.47 10.35 13.32
N ILE A 264 6.62 9.04 13.59
CA ILE A 264 5.50 8.10 13.75
C ILE A 264 4.67 8.43 14.99
N ILE A 265 5.32 8.71 16.13
CA ILE A 265 4.63 9.11 17.35
C ILE A 265 3.82 10.40 17.12
N TYR A 266 4.42 11.38 16.46
CA TYR A 266 3.75 12.63 16.12
C TYR A 266 2.54 12.38 15.20
N ALA A 267 2.71 11.59 14.15
CA ALA A 267 1.63 11.25 13.22
C ALA A 267 0.48 10.53 13.94
N ARG A 268 0.78 9.53 14.77
CA ARG A 268 -0.20 8.82 15.61
C ARG A 268 -1.06 9.78 16.43
N ASP A 269 -0.43 10.73 17.10
CA ASP A 269 -1.13 11.67 18.00
C ASP A 269 -1.99 12.66 17.18
N LYS A 270 -1.50 13.10 16.01
CA LYS A 270 -2.29 13.92 15.09
C LYS A 270 -3.45 13.17 14.44
N ILE A 271 -3.28 11.93 14.10
CA ILE A 271 -4.37 11.08 13.59
C ILE A 271 -5.47 10.96 14.65
N ARG A 272 -5.13 10.71 15.91
CA ARG A 272 -6.10 10.69 17.03
C ARG A 272 -6.84 12.01 17.19
N GLU A 273 -6.18 13.13 16.93
CA GLU A 273 -6.78 14.46 16.98
C GLU A 273 -7.77 14.69 15.82
N TYR A 274 -7.43 14.28 14.60
CA TYR A 274 -8.21 14.57 13.40
C TYR A 274 -9.32 13.53 13.10
N TRP A 275 -9.20 12.32 13.63
CA TRP A 275 -10.18 11.23 13.44
C TRP A 275 -11.34 11.27 14.46
N LYS A 276 -11.65 12.39 15.09
CA LYS A 276 -12.70 12.52 16.11
C LYS A 276 -14.12 12.35 15.57
#